data_7b290fc41e6706c9588118eb4c0b47f0
#
_entry.id   7b290fc41e6706c9588118eb4c0b47f0
#
_cell.length_a   1.000
_cell.length_b   1.000
_cell.length_c   1.000
_cell.angle_alpha   90.00
_cell.angle_beta   90.00
_cell.angle_gamma   90.00
#
_symmetry.space_group_name_H-M   'P 1'
#
loop_
_entity.id
_entity.type
_entity.pdbx_description
1 polymer ?
#
loop_
_entity_poly.entity_id
_entity_poly.type
_entity_poly.pdbx_seq_one_letter_code
_entity_poly.pdbx_strand_id
1 'polypeptide(L)'
;MKLEKAKVLHSTDITTGRTSQKSEPLLSADNLSRQISTNWIWKNISLDLASGERLALSGASGSGKSLLLRTLAGLDVINSGPSGEHGSISFAGKPLEEWEMPQYRSKVCYIQQLPAFFEESVEENLKRIFRLKAHQHQQYNREKIINWLKELALPLRSSNSSGISDPSGFLSRPAKELSGGEAQIAALLRVLQLEPQVLLLDEPTSSLDTELTKLFEKLLEKWQTEIPQPQQNSPTPSTKRAWIWVSHNPQQLQRMCSRTFRLDSENGN
;
A
#
# COMPACT_ATOMS: atom_id res chain seq x y z
N MET A 1 -38.44 -68.95 -21.93
CA MET A 1 -38.78 -67.55 -21.66
C MET A 1 -37.65 -66.94 -20.93
N LYS A 2 -36.71 -66.29 -21.67
CA LYS A 2 -35.47 -65.71 -21.14
C LYS A 2 -35.67 -64.22 -20.99
N LEU A 3 -35.47 -63.70 -19.78
CA LEU A 3 -35.44 -62.28 -19.47
C LEU A 3 -34.04 -61.72 -19.74
N GLU A 4 -33.93 -60.77 -20.66
CA GLU A 4 -32.74 -60.05 -20.95
C GLU A 4 -32.48 -58.98 -19.85
N LYS A 5 -31.24 -58.95 -19.36
CA LYS A 5 -30.74 -57.93 -18.41
C LYS A 5 -30.24 -56.69 -19.17
N ALA A 6 -30.90 -55.59 -18.96
CA ALA A 6 -30.41 -54.27 -19.43
C ALA A 6 -29.11 -53.87 -18.73
N LYS A 7 -28.11 -53.52 -19.52
CA LYS A 7 -26.80 -53.00 -19.10
C LYS A 7 -26.91 -51.49 -18.85
N VAL A 8 -26.73 -51.06 -17.60
CA VAL A 8 -26.61 -49.64 -17.25
C VAL A 8 -25.20 -49.18 -17.60
N LEU A 9 -25.09 -48.24 -18.51
CA LEU A 9 -23.86 -47.53 -18.83
C LEU A 9 -23.61 -46.48 -17.76
N HIS A 10 -22.50 -46.63 -17.02
CA HIS A 10 -21.96 -45.58 -16.16
C HIS A 10 -21.27 -44.53 -17.02
N SER A 11 -21.83 -43.32 -17.05
CA SER A 11 -21.14 -42.17 -17.57
C SER A 11 -20.08 -41.73 -16.56
N THR A 12 -18.81 -41.85 -16.95
CA THR A 12 -17.68 -41.29 -16.23
C THR A 12 -17.68 -39.80 -16.44
N ASP A 13 -18.12 -39.04 -15.44
CA ASP A 13 -17.90 -37.60 -15.35
C ASP A 13 -16.42 -37.36 -15.14
N ILE A 14 -15.77 -36.90 -16.20
CA ILE A 14 -14.41 -36.34 -16.13
C ILE A 14 -14.52 -34.94 -15.53
N THR A 15 -14.45 -34.85 -14.22
CA THR A 15 -14.27 -33.61 -13.50
C THR A 15 -12.85 -33.13 -13.77
N THR A 16 -12.67 -32.26 -14.75
CA THR A 16 -11.43 -31.49 -14.94
C THR A 16 -11.25 -30.54 -13.75
N GLY A 17 -10.58 -31.03 -12.72
CA GLY A 17 -10.10 -30.21 -11.61
C GLY A 17 -9.09 -29.19 -12.13
N ARG A 18 -9.56 -27.98 -12.48
CA ARG A 18 -8.69 -26.80 -12.50
C ARG A 18 -8.33 -26.50 -11.06
N THR A 19 -7.26 -27.08 -10.56
CA THR A 19 -6.48 -26.52 -9.45
C THR A 19 -5.97 -25.17 -9.92
N SER A 20 -6.69 -24.09 -9.57
CA SER A 20 -6.13 -22.74 -9.66
C SER A 20 -4.91 -22.72 -8.74
N GLN A 21 -3.72 -22.78 -9.34
CA GLN A 21 -2.49 -22.47 -8.63
C GLN A 21 -2.68 -21.06 -8.05
N LYS A 22 -2.89 -20.98 -6.74
CA LYS A 22 -2.93 -19.73 -6.00
C LYS A 22 -1.51 -19.15 -6.17
N SER A 23 -1.38 -18.11 -6.98
CA SER A 23 -0.10 -17.43 -7.14
C SER A 23 0.38 -16.98 -5.77
N GLU A 24 1.66 -17.14 -5.51
CA GLU A 24 2.29 -16.69 -4.26
C GLU A 24 1.94 -15.22 -3.99
N PRO A 25 1.53 -14.85 -2.77
CA PRO A 25 1.19 -13.47 -2.46
C PRO A 25 2.42 -12.56 -2.57
N LEU A 26 2.21 -11.30 -2.99
CA LEU A 26 3.27 -10.31 -3.04
C LEU A 26 3.73 -9.91 -1.63
N LEU A 27 2.78 -9.75 -0.71
CA LEU A 27 3.04 -9.51 0.70
C LEU A 27 2.13 -10.45 1.49
N SER A 28 2.67 -11.19 2.44
CA SER A 28 1.89 -12.01 3.36
C SER A 28 2.26 -11.74 4.80
N ALA A 29 1.30 -11.93 5.67
CA ALA A 29 1.45 -11.86 7.10
C ALA A 29 0.69 -13.04 7.73
N ASP A 30 1.36 -13.77 8.61
CA ASP A 30 0.80 -14.94 9.27
C ASP A 30 0.91 -14.79 10.79
N ASN A 31 -0.20 -15.07 11.49
CA ASN A 31 -0.28 -15.10 12.95
C ASN A 31 0.28 -13.87 13.67
N LEU A 32 0.14 -12.68 13.06
CA LEU A 32 0.61 -11.46 13.69
C LEU A 32 -0.18 -11.17 14.96
N SER A 33 0.53 -10.88 16.03
CA SER A 33 -0.05 -10.45 17.31
C SER A 33 0.62 -9.17 17.77
N ARG A 34 -0.17 -8.28 18.39
CA ARG A 34 0.33 -7.01 18.93
C ARG A 34 -0.27 -6.72 20.29
N GLN A 35 0.60 -6.51 21.26
CA GLN A 35 0.27 -6.11 22.61
C GLN A 35 0.91 -4.75 22.93
N ILE A 36 0.18 -3.88 23.59
CA ILE A 36 0.68 -2.63 24.15
C ILE A 36 0.42 -2.69 25.67
N SER A 37 1.49 -2.64 26.44
CA SER A 37 1.44 -2.92 27.88
C SER A 37 0.81 -4.29 28.14
N THR A 38 -0.33 -4.38 28.81
CA THR A 38 -1.05 -5.63 29.10
C THR A 38 -2.20 -5.91 28.12
N ASN A 39 -2.54 -4.94 27.24
CA ASN A 39 -3.70 -5.02 26.40
C ASN A 39 -3.33 -5.51 24.98
N TRP A 40 -4.01 -6.54 24.53
CA TRP A 40 -3.94 -6.98 23.15
C TRP A 40 -4.69 -5.99 22.25
N ILE A 41 -4.02 -5.53 21.22
CA ILE A 41 -4.65 -4.74 20.15
C ILE A 41 -5.28 -5.68 19.14
N TRP A 42 -4.55 -6.71 18.75
CA TRP A 42 -5.03 -7.80 17.91
C TRP A 42 -4.15 -9.05 18.12
N LYS A 43 -4.71 -10.22 17.81
CA LYS A 43 -4.08 -11.54 17.96
C LYS A 43 -4.28 -12.36 16.71
N ASN A 44 -3.25 -13.12 16.34
CA ASN A 44 -3.29 -14.13 15.28
C ASN A 44 -3.89 -13.59 13.95
N ILE A 45 -3.52 -12.37 13.58
CA ILE A 45 -3.95 -11.76 12.32
C ILE A 45 -3.14 -12.35 11.17
N SER A 46 -3.84 -12.90 10.18
CA SER A 46 -3.22 -13.35 8.93
C SER A 46 -3.89 -12.67 7.74
N LEU A 47 -3.10 -12.17 6.82
CA LEU A 47 -3.57 -11.54 5.59
C LEU A 47 -2.58 -11.72 4.45
N ASP A 48 -3.09 -11.82 3.23
CA ASP A 48 -2.33 -11.86 2.00
C ASP A 48 -2.68 -10.68 1.10
N LEU A 49 -1.70 -10.16 0.39
CA LEU A 49 -1.87 -9.17 -0.67
C LEU A 49 -1.26 -9.74 -1.96
N ALA A 50 -2.10 -10.00 -2.94
CA ALA A 50 -1.65 -10.51 -4.23
C ALA A 50 -0.97 -9.42 -5.08
N SER A 51 -0.14 -9.82 -6.05
CA SER A 51 0.44 -8.90 -7.03
C SER A 51 -0.69 -8.21 -7.84
N GLY A 52 -0.70 -6.88 -7.86
CA GLY A 52 -1.72 -6.07 -8.52
C GLY A 52 -3.00 -5.87 -7.71
N GLU A 53 -3.08 -6.40 -6.50
CA GLU A 53 -4.27 -6.28 -5.67
C GLU A 53 -4.41 -4.90 -5.03
N ARG A 54 -5.65 -4.50 -4.82
CA ARG A 54 -6.09 -3.29 -4.15
C ARG A 54 -6.92 -3.68 -2.93
N LEU A 55 -6.29 -3.73 -1.76
CA LEU A 55 -6.91 -4.19 -0.51
C LEU A 55 -7.37 -3.02 0.35
N ALA A 56 -8.65 -3.01 0.74
CA ALA A 56 -9.15 -2.13 1.79
C ALA A 56 -8.89 -2.76 3.17
N LEU A 57 -8.35 -2.00 4.11
CA LEU A 57 -8.26 -2.38 5.52
C LEU A 57 -9.31 -1.60 6.30
N SER A 58 -10.37 -2.29 6.74
CA SER A 58 -11.49 -1.73 7.49
C SER A 58 -11.49 -2.19 8.95
N GLY A 59 -12.25 -1.53 9.80
CA GLY A 59 -12.40 -1.85 11.21
C GLY A 59 -12.76 -0.62 12.04
N ALA A 60 -13.16 -0.81 13.29
CA ALA A 60 -13.53 0.27 14.20
C ALA A 60 -12.39 1.28 14.40
N SER A 61 -12.72 2.50 14.84
CA SER A 61 -11.68 3.44 15.30
C SER A 61 -10.94 2.83 16.49
N GLY A 62 -9.60 2.96 16.50
CA GLY A 62 -8.79 2.35 17.56
C GLY A 62 -8.52 0.85 17.41
N SER A 63 -9.04 0.16 16.37
CA SER A 63 -8.77 -1.28 16.17
C SER A 63 -7.32 -1.61 15.79
N GLY A 64 -6.44 -0.63 15.65
CA GLY A 64 -5.03 -0.85 15.36
C GLY A 64 -4.69 -0.92 13.87
N LYS A 65 -5.53 -0.38 12.96
CA LYS A 65 -5.27 -0.38 11.50
C LYS A 65 -3.94 0.26 11.14
N SER A 66 -3.67 1.45 11.65
CA SER A 66 -2.39 2.16 11.45
C SER A 66 -1.22 1.36 12.00
N LEU A 67 -1.42 0.71 13.15
CA LEU A 67 -0.41 -0.14 13.76
C LEU A 67 -0.11 -1.36 12.89
N LEU A 68 -1.15 -1.99 12.32
CA LEU A 68 -0.97 -3.12 11.40
C LEU A 68 -0.21 -2.68 10.13
N LEU A 69 -0.57 -1.54 9.53
CA LEU A 69 0.17 -1.01 8.38
C LEU A 69 1.64 -0.74 8.72
N ARG A 70 1.93 -0.16 9.89
CA ARG A 70 3.31 0.08 10.36
C ARG A 70 4.07 -1.22 10.59
N THR A 71 3.41 -2.24 11.15
CA THR A 71 4.00 -3.57 11.34
C THR A 71 4.34 -4.20 9.99
N LEU A 72 3.42 -4.15 9.02
CA LEU A 72 3.66 -4.62 7.65
C LEU A 72 4.79 -3.85 6.95
N ALA A 73 4.99 -2.58 7.26
CA ALA A 73 6.11 -1.78 6.75
C ALA A 73 7.45 -2.09 7.46
N GLY A 74 7.47 -2.99 8.43
CA GLY A 74 8.64 -3.25 9.27
C GLY A 74 9.05 -2.05 10.14
N LEU A 75 8.09 -1.18 10.50
CA LEU A 75 8.30 0.00 11.35
C LEU A 75 7.91 -0.25 12.80
N ASP A 76 7.28 -1.38 13.07
CA ASP A 76 6.83 -1.75 14.40
C ASP A 76 7.13 -3.24 14.66
N VAL A 77 7.10 -3.63 15.94
CA VAL A 77 7.45 -4.99 16.35
C VAL A 77 6.26 -5.94 16.24
N ILE A 78 6.55 -7.23 16.06
CA ILE A 78 5.61 -8.34 16.17
C ILE A 78 5.81 -8.95 17.55
N ASN A 79 4.72 -9.14 18.29
CA ASN A 79 4.76 -9.87 19.56
C ASN A 79 4.46 -11.35 19.31
N SER A 80 4.95 -12.22 20.17
CA SER A 80 4.47 -13.59 20.22
C SER A 80 2.99 -13.60 20.62
N GLY A 81 2.21 -14.49 20.03
CA GLY A 81 0.80 -14.67 20.35
C GLY A 81 0.56 -15.17 21.76
N PRO A 82 -0.71 -15.22 22.20
CA PRO A 82 -1.07 -15.62 23.57
C PRO A 82 -0.58 -17.00 24.00
N SER A 83 -0.46 -17.95 23.06
CA SER A 83 0.04 -19.31 23.28
C SER A 83 1.50 -19.49 22.83
N GLY A 84 2.21 -18.38 22.55
CA GLY A 84 3.61 -18.39 22.14
C GLY A 84 3.84 -18.52 20.64
N GLU A 85 2.79 -18.37 19.81
CA GLU A 85 2.91 -18.41 18.36
C GLU A 85 3.77 -17.23 17.87
N HIS A 86 4.64 -17.52 16.91
CA HIS A 86 5.47 -16.50 16.28
C HIS A 86 4.80 -16.04 14.97
N GLY A 87 4.47 -14.75 14.92
CA GLY A 87 3.99 -14.15 13.68
C GLY A 87 5.13 -13.90 12.71
N SER A 88 4.83 -14.00 11.42
CA SER A 88 5.80 -13.75 10.35
C SER A 88 5.24 -12.85 9.27
N ILE A 89 6.14 -12.17 8.57
CA ILE A 89 5.82 -11.37 7.37
C ILE A 89 6.76 -11.86 6.26
N SER A 90 6.24 -12.04 5.06
CA SER A 90 7.07 -12.27 3.87
C SER A 90 6.69 -11.33 2.74
N PHE A 91 7.68 -10.94 1.94
CA PHE A 91 7.50 -10.11 0.76
C PHE A 91 8.21 -10.75 -0.43
N ALA A 92 7.47 -10.93 -1.54
CA ALA A 92 7.93 -11.63 -2.74
C ALA A 92 8.55 -13.02 -2.42
N GLY A 93 7.88 -13.79 -1.55
CA GLY A 93 8.31 -15.11 -1.11
C GLY A 93 9.47 -15.13 -0.12
N LYS A 94 10.03 -13.97 0.24
CA LYS A 94 11.18 -13.88 1.15
C LYS A 94 10.77 -13.40 2.53
N PRO A 95 11.09 -14.13 3.63
CA PRO A 95 10.82 -13.71 5.01
C PRO A 95 11.42 -12.35 5.37
N LEU A 96 10.71 -11.59 6.22
CA LEU A 96 11.14 -10.24 6.63
C LEU A 96 12.52 -10.23 7.29
N GLU A 97 12.82 -11.25 8.07
CA GLU A 97 14.08 -11.42 8.80
C GLU A 97 15.29 -11.56 7.87
N GLU A 98 15.06 -11.99 6.65
CA GLU A 98 16.11 -12.14 5.62
C GLU A 98 16.36 -10.86 4.82
N TRP A 99 15.51 -9.83 5.00
CA TRP A 99 15.63 -8.56 4.31
C TRP A 99 16.53 -7.59 5.07
N GLU A 100 17.40 -6.90 4.33
CA GLU A 100 17.95 -5.63 4.82
C GLU A 100 16.81 -4.61 4.93
N MET A 101 16.48 -4.14 6.14
CA MET A 101 15.32 -3.27 6.39
C MET A 101 15.24 -2.04 5.49
N PRO A 102 16.34 -1.32 5.16
CA PRO A 102 16.28 -0.22 4.21
C PRO A 102 15.83 -0.65 2.80
N GLN A 103 16.23 -1.86 2.35
CA GLN A 103 15.82 -2.41 1.05
C GLN A 103 14.36 -2.83 1.08
N TYR A 104 13.89 -3.51 2.14
CA TYR A 104 12.49 -3.86 2.32
C TYR A 104 11.60 -2.60 2.27
N ARG A 105 11.92 -1.59 3.08
CA ARG A 105 11.17 -0.33 3.17
C ARG A 105 11.20 0.50 1.89
N SER A 106 12.13 0.23 0.96
CA SER A 106 12.12 0.83 -0.37
C SER A 106 11.08 0.19 -1.30
N LYS A 107 10.66 -1.04 -1.00
CA LYS A 107 9.68 -1.81 -1.78
C LYS A 107 8.29 -1.76 -1.16
N VAL A 108 8.20 -1.76 0.16
CA VAL A 108 6.95 -1.70 0.94
C VAL A 108 6.93 -0.38 1.68
N CYS A 109 6.26 0.62 1.11
CA CYS A 109 6.28 1.99 1.60
C CYS A 109 5.00 2.35 2.35
N TYR A 110 5.15 2.91 3.54
CA TYR A 110 4.05 3.41 4.36
C TYR A 110 3.88 4.92 4.20
N ILE A 111 2.66 5.36 3.92
CA ILE A 111 2.25 6.76 3.91
C ILE A 111 1.31 6.98 5.09
N GLN A 112 1.79 7.75 6.05
CA GLN A 112 1.05 8.05 7.28
C GLN A 112 0.03 9.16 7.08
N GLN A 113 -1.01 9.17 7.91
CA GLN A 113 -2.09 10.16 7.88
C GLN A 113 -1.59 11.60 8.03
N LEU A 114 -0.64 11.82 8.94
CA LEU A 114 -0.03 13.14 9.18
C LEU A 114 1.45 13.09 8.75
N PRO A 115 1.78 13.47 7.52
CA PRO A 115 3.15 13.42 7.03
C PRO A 115 4.09 14.39 7.78
N ALA A 116 5.30 13.93 8.08
CA ALA A 116 6.34 14.75 8.65
C ALA A 116 7.39 15.16 7.59
N PHE A 117 7.87 16.38 7.71
CA PHE A 117 8.90 16.97 6.86
C PHE A 117 9.99 17.63 7.71
N PHE A 118 11.17 17.75 7.14
CA PHE A 118 12.25 18.55 7.70
C PHE A 118 12.01 20.04 7.42
N GLU A 119 12.64 20.93 8.22
CA GLU A 119 12.56 22.38 8.04
C GLU A 119 13.36 22.87 6.81
N GLU A 120 13.03 22.33 5.66
CA GLU A 120 13.66 22.62 4.36
C GLU A 120 12.54 22.87 3.34
N SER A 121 12.91 23.20 2.10
CA SER A 121 11.92 23.29 1.04
C SER A 121 11.28 21.93 0.75
N VAL A 122 10.13 21.94 0.10
CA VAL A 122 9.47 20.72 -0.37
C VAL A 122 10.43 19.91 -1.25
N GLU A 123 11.12 20.58 -2.17
CA GLU A 123 12.06 19.93 -3.08
C GLU A 123 13.22 19.24 -2.34
N GLU A 124 13.81 19.88 -1.33
CA GLU A 124 14.87 19.25 -0.54
C GLU A 124 14.36 18.05 0.26
N ASN A 125 13.13 18.10 0.78
CA ASN A 125 12.49 16.94 1.40
C ASN A 125 12.29 15.78 0.41
N LEU A 126 11.98 16.06 -0.86
CA LEU A 126 11.87 15.02 -1.91
C LEU A 126 13.24 14.45 -2.29
N LYS A 127 14.29 15.28 -2.34
CA LYS A 127 15.66 14.85 -2.67
C LYS A 127 16.30 14.03 -1.55
N ARG A 128 15.93 14.29 -0.29
CA ARG A 128 16.62 13.76 0.89
C ARG A 128 16.68 12.23 0.94
N ILE A 129 15.64 11.56 0.45
CA ILE A 129 15.60 10.10 0.44
C ILE A 129 16.68 9.46 -0.43
N PHE A 130 17.15 10.13 -1.49
CA PHE A 130 18.23 9.64 -2.35
C PHE A 130 19.62 9.74 -1.70
N ARG A 131 19.73 10.40 -0.54
CA ARG A 131 20.94 10.38 0.30
C ARG A 131 21.07 9.10 1.12
N LEU A 132 19.99 8.29 1.20
CA LEU A 132 20.01 7.02 1.92
C LEU A 132 20.71 5.94 1.09
N LYS A 133 21.51 5.08 1.74
CA LYS A 133 22.25 3.99 1.09
C LYS A 133 21.37 3.08 0.23
N ALA A 134 20.13 2.83 0.65
CA ALA A 134 19.17 2.01 -0.10
C ALA A 134 18.80 2.59 -1.47
N HIS A 135 18.98 3.89 -1.68
CA HIS A 135 18.59 4.62 -2.88
C HIS A 135 19.76 5.26 -3.64
N GLN A 136 21.02 4.93 -3.26
CA GLN A 136 22.22 5.53 -3.85
C GLN A 136 22.36 5.34 -5.37
N HIS A 137 21.64 4.37 -5.95
CA HIS A 137 21.62 4.09 -7.39
C HIS A 137 20.48 4.80 -8.12
N GLN A 138 19.63 5.52 -7.40
CA GLN A 138 18.52 6.28 -7.94
C GLN A 138 18.84 7.78 -7.85
N GLN A 139 18.22 8.56 -8.71
CA GLN A 139 18.40 10.01 -8.73
C GLN A 139 17.05 10.71 -8.70
N TYR A 140 17.04 11.87 -8.03
CA TYR A 140 15.90 12.76 -8.04
C TYR A 140 15.62 13.26 -9.47
N ASN A 141 14.40 13.05 -9.93
CA ASN A 141 13.94 13.51 -11.24
C ASN A 141 12.92 14.64 -11.06
N ARG A 142 13.39 15.89 -11.14
CA ARG A 142 12.57 17.09 -10.96
C ARG A 142 11.45 17.17 -12.01
N GLU A 143 11.74 16.81 -13.25
CA GLU A 143 10.77 16.87 -14.34
C GLU A 143 9.60 15.90 -14.12
N LYS A 144 9.89 14.67 -13.66
CA LYS A 144 8.88 13.68 -13.27
C LYS A 144 7.98 14.22 -12.15
N ILE A 145 8.55 14.86 -11.14
CA ILE A 145 7.78 15.48 -10.05
C ILE A 145 6.91 16.63 -10.57
N ILE A 146 7.44 17.51 -11.40
CA ILE A 146 6.68 18.60 -11.99
C ILE A 146 5.51 18.07 -12.83
N ASN A 147 5.72 17.00 -13.59
CA ASN A 147 4.66 16.39 -14.39
C ASN A 147 3.54 15.82 -13.51
N TRP A 148 3.87 15.14 -12.43
CA TRP A 148 2.87 14.68 -11.45
C TRP A 148 2.14 15.86 -10.78
N LEU A 149 2.84 16.92 -10.40
CA LEU A 149 2.22 18.12 -9.85
C LEU A 149 1.26 18.78 -10.84
N LYS A 150 1.58 18.81 -12.13
CA LYS A 150 0.67 19.30 -13.18
C LYS A 150 -0.59 18.43 -13.32
N GLU A 151 -0.48 17.12 -13.14
CA GLU A 151 -1.63 16.21 -13.12
C GLU A 151 -2.54 16.43 -11.90
N LEU A 152 -1.95 16.87 -10.78
CA LEU A 152 -2.65 17.24 -9.55
C LEU A 152 -3.10 18.71 -9.53
N ALA A 153 -2.73 19.51 -10.53
CA ALA A 153 -3.18 20.88 -10.68
C ALA A 153 -4.63 20.90 -11.14
N LEU A 154 -5.50 21.51 -10.33
CA LEU A 154 -6.88 21.77 -10.74
C LEU A 154 -6.90 22.82 -11.84
N PRO A 155 -7.72 22.68 -12.90
CA PRO A 155 -8.00 23.79 -13.80
C PRO A 155 -8.61 24.93 -12.97
N LEU A 156 -7.98 26.11 -13.04
CA LEU A 156 -8.36 27.34 -12.32
C LEU A 156 -9.81 27.75 -12.68
N ARG A 157 -10.81 27.17 -12.04
CA ARG A 157 -12.22 27.56 -12.19
C ARG A 157 -12.85 28.20 -10.95
N SER A 158 -12.15 28.24 -9.83
CA SER A 158 -12.60 28.99 -8.66
C SER A 158 -11.43 29.51 -7.84
N SER A 159 -11.51 30.76 -7.45
CA SER A 159 -10.52 31.49 -6.65
C SER A 159 -10.31 30.96 -5.21
N ASN A 160 -10.95 29.85 -4.85
CA ASN A 160 -10.91 29.24 -3.51
C ASN A 160 -10.47 27.77 -3.51
N SER A 161 -10.00 27.20 -4.64
CA SER A 161 -9.57 25.81 -4.67
C SER A 161 -8.09 25.67 -4.29
N SER A 162 -7.79 24.75 -3.40
CA SER A 162 -6.47 24.39 -2.88
C SER A 162 -5.54 23.70 -3.92
N GLY A 163 -5.69 24.03 -5.20
CA GLY A 163 -4.91 23.43 -6.28
C GLY A 163 -3.48 23.97 -6.35
N ILE A 164 -2.53 23.11 -6.71
CA ILE A 164 -1.14 23.49 -6.95
C ILE A 164 -1.07 24.15 -8.35
N SER A 165 -1.26 25.46 -8.39
CA SER A 165 -1.27 26.22 -9.65
C SER A 165 0.14 26.45 -10.24
N ASP A 166 1.16 26.52 -9.37
CA ASP A 166 2.56 26.65 -9.73
C ASP A 166 3.41 25.52 -9.14
N PRO A 167 3.70 24.46 -9.93
CA PRO A 167 4.55 23.36 -9.49
C PRO A 167 5.95 23.77 -9.03
N SER A 168 6.55 24.77 -9.69
CA SER A 168 7.90 25.22 -9.34
C SER A 168 7.90 26.02 -8.03
N GLY A 169 6.93 26.90 -7.86
CA GLY A 169 6.72 27.63 -6.61
C GLY A 169 6.39 26.68 -5.46
N PHE A 170 5.55 25.66 -5.68
CA PHE A 170 5.27 24.63 -4.68
C PHE A 170 6.54 23.93 -4.19
N LEU A 171 7.43 23.52 -5.11
CA LEU A 171 8.69 22.86 -4.76
C LEU A 171 9.65 23.75 -3.97
N SER A 172 9.62 25.07 -4.20
CA SER A 172 10.50 26.03 -3.54
C SER A 172 10.02 26.43 -2.14
N ARG A 173 8.74 26.18 -1.81
CA ARG A 173 8.16 26.60 -0.52
C ARG A 173 8.77 25.83 0.65
N PRO A 174 8.93 26.48 1.82
CA PRO A 174 9.24 25.79 3.07
C PRO A 174 8.17 24.74 3.39
N ALA A 175 8.59 23.51 3.69
CA ALA A 175 7.64 22.42 3.94
C ALA A 175 6.74 22.66 5.17
N LYS A 176 7.18 23.48 6.12
CA LYS A 176 6.38 23.89 7.29
C LYS A 176 5.16 24.76 6.94
N GLU A 177 5.14 25.35 5.76
CA GLU A 177 4.06 26.22 5.28
C GLU A 177 2.98 25.45 4.46
N LEU A 178 3.18 24.15 4.28
CA LEU A 178 2.21 23.32 3.57
C LEU A 178 0.90 23.18 4.38
N SER A 179 -0.22 23.33 3.70
CA SER A 179 -1.52 22.87 4.23
C SER A 179 -1.50 21.35 4.41
N GLY A 180 -2.44 20.81 5.19
CA GLY A 180 -2.55 19.36 5.39
C GLY A 180 -2.67 18.57 4.08
N GLY A 181 -3.45 19.08 3.13
CA GLY A 181 -3.62 18.46 1.81
C GLY A 181 -2.33 18.53 0.97
N GLU A 182 -1.67 19.67 0.94
CA GLU A 182 -0.38 19.83 0.25
C GLU A 182 0.71 18.92 0.85
N ALA A 183 0.70 18.75 2.17
CA ALA A 183 1.59 17.83 2.86
C ALA A 183 1.32 16.36 2.46
N GLN A 184 0.05 15.97 2.33
CA GLN A 184 -0.31 14.63 1.83
C GLN A 184 0.15 14.40 0.39
N ILE A 185 0.01 15.40 -0.49
CA ILE A 185 0.54 15.33 -1.85
C ILE A 185 2.05 15.21 -1.85
N ALA A 186 2.76 16.07 -1.11
CA ALA A 186 4.22 16.00 -1.04
C ALA A 186 4.71 14.64 -0.50
N ALA A 187 4.02 14.05 0.47
CA ALA A 187 4.31 12.72 0.99
C ALA A 187 4.09 11.62 -0.06
N LEU A 188 3.00 11.70 -0.84
CA LEU A 188 2.76 10.78 -1.96
C LEU A 188 3.89 10.86 -2.97
N LEU A 189 4.23 12.06 -3.45
CA LEU A 189 5.29 12.25 -4.44
C LEU A 189 6.64 11.77 -3.94
N ARG A 190 6.95 12.01 -2.64
CA ARG A 190 8.16 11.53 -1.98
C ARG A 190 8.29 10.01 -2.04
N VAL A 191 7.18 9.29 -1.95
CA VAL A 191 7.16 7.82 -1.99
C VAL A 191 7.12 7.30 -3.43
N LEU A 192 6.27 7.86 -4.31
CA LEU A 192 6.10 7.36 -5.68
C LEU A 192 7.38 7.44 -6.52
N GLN A 193 8.25 8.44 -6.27
CA GLN A 193 9.53 8.55 -6.98
C GLN A 193 10.50 7.38 -6.71
N LEU A 194 10.29 6.63 -5.61
CA LEU A 194 11.06 5.43 -5.27
C LEU A 194 10.60 4.18 -6.02
N GLU A 195 9.48 4.27 -6.74
CA GLU A 195 8.88 3.16 -7.46
C GLU A 195 8.63 1.92 -6.59
N PRO A 196 7.94 2.08 -5.44
CA PRO A 196 7.66 0.97 -4.54
C PRO A 196 6.80 -0.09 -5.24
N GLN A 197 6.80 -1.32 -4.70
CA GLN A 197 5.94 -2.41 -5.17
C GLN A 197 4.65 -2.49 -4.37
N VAL A 198 4.69 -2.11 -3.09
CA VAL A 198 3.53 -2.06 -2.21
C VAL A 198 3.43 -0.70 -1.55
N LEU A 199 2.22 -0.11 -1.58
CA LEU A 199 1.87 1.07 -0.80
C LEU A 199 0.95 0.69 0.36
N LEU A 200 1.31 1.12 1.55
CA LEU A 200 0.50 1.02 2.76
C LEU A 200 -0.01 2.42 3.09
N LEU A 201 -1.29 2.68 2.82
CA LEU A 201 -1.90 4.00 2.77
C LEU A 201 -2.81 4.19 3.99
N ASP A 202 -2.39 5.04 4.92
CA ASP A 202 -3.13 5.34 6.14
C ASP A 202 -3.84 6.70 6.01
N GLU A 203 -5.10 6.66 5.64
CA GLU A 203 -5.93 7.87 5.42
C GLU A 203 -5.27 8.94 4.52
N PRO A 204 -4.71 8.59 3.38
CA PRO A 204 -3.82 9.44 2.60
C PRO A 204 -4.52 10.65 1.97
N THR A 205 -5.85 10.73 2.05
CA THR A 205 -6.69 11.79 1.45
C THR A 205 -7.54 12.52 2.49
N SER A 206 -7.31 12.30 3.78
CA SER A 206 -8.16 12.86 4.85
C SER A 206 -8.16 14.40 4.91
N SER A 207 -7.12 15.04 4.39
CA SER A 207 -6.99 16.52 4.35
C SER A 207 -7.20 17.10 2.94
N LEU A 208 -7.61 16.29 1.97
CA LEU A 208 -7.88 16.74 0.59
C LEU A 208 -9.38 17.05 0.40
N ASP A 209 -9.66 18.07 -0.40
CA ASP A 209 -11.01 18.27 -0.90
C ASP A 209 -11.41 17.19 -1.91
N THR A 210 -12.68 17.17 -2.32
CA THR A 210 -13.24 16.14 -3.19
C THR A 210 -12.55 16.08 -4.56
N GLU A 211 -12.21 17.23 -5.15
CA GLU A 211 -11.63 17.28 -6.49
C GLU A 211 -10.15 16.82 -6.45
N LEU A 212 -9.40 17.31 -5.47
CA LEU A 212 -8.00 16.90 -5.29
C LEU A 212 -7.89 15.41 -4.88
N THR A 213 -8.86 14.91 -4.12
CA THR A 213 -8.98 13.47 -3.81
C THR A 213 -9.08 12.64 -5.08
N LYS A 214 -9.93 13.02 -6.04
CA LYS A 214 -10.07 12.31 -7.32
C LYS A 214 -8.78 12.33 -8.16
N LEU A 215 -8.06 13.45 -8.17
CA LEU A 215 -6.78 13.55 -8.86
C LEU A 215 -5.69 12.69 -8.19
N PHE A 216 -5.66 12.67 -6.87
CA PHE A 216 -4.79 11.79 -6.08
C PHE A 216 -5.04 10.32 -6.39
N GLU A 217 -6.31 9.89 -6.40
CA GLU A 217 -6.72 8.53 -6.74
C GLU A 217 -6.30 8.15 -8.17
N LYS A 218 -6.53 9.05 -9.13
CA LYS A 218 -6.13 8.84 -10.53
C LYS A 218 -4.60 8.71 -10.69
N LEU A 219 -3.83 9.50 -9.94
CA LEU A 219 -2.36 9.37 -9.94
C LEU A 219 -1.91 8.02 -9.38
N LEU A 220 -2.56 7.50 -8.34
CA LEU A 220 -2.28 6.16 -7.80
C LEU A 220 -2.64 5.04 -8.79
N GLU A 221 -3.77 5.14 -9.48
CA GLU A 221 -4.16 4.16 -10.49
C GLU A 221 -3.16 4.15 -11.66
N LYS A 222 -2.72 5.33 -12.09
CA LYS A 222 -1.67 5.48 -13.11
C LYS A 222 -0.37 4.84 -12.64
N TRP A 223 0.10 5.16 -11.41
CA TRP A 223 1.28 4.55 -10.83
C TRP A 223 1.19 3.03 -10.77
N GLN A 224 0.03 2.45 -10.47
CA GLN A 224 -0.14 1.00 -10.40
C GLN A 224 -0.01 0.34 -11.78
N THR A 225 -0.50 1.00 -12.83
CA THR A 225 -0.52 0.47 -14.20
C THR A 225 0.78 0.72 -14.97
N GLU A 226 1.50 1.80 -14.65
CA GLU A 226 2.79 2.12 -15.24
C GLU A 226 3.88 1.22 -14.62
N ILE A 227 4.14 0.10 -15.28
CA ILE A 227 5.21 -0.80 -14.88
C ILE A 227 6.55 -0.15 -15.32
N PRO A 228 7.51 0.07 -14.40
CA PRO A 228 8.85 0.49 -14.79
C PRO A 228 9.41 -0.46 -15.83
N GLN A 229 10.04 0.08 -16.89
CA GLN A 229 10.77 -0.73 -17.86
C GLN A 229 11.78 -1.61 -17.08
N PRO A 230 11.85 -2.93 -17.33
CA PRO A 230 12.82 -3.76 -16.64
C PRO A 230 14.21 -3.20 -16.91
N GLN A 231 14.90 -2.82 -15.84
CA GLN A 231 16.35 -2.52 -15.95
C GLN A 231 17.01 -3.79 -16.45
N GLN A 232 17.89 -3.69 -17.45
CA GLN A 232 18.49 -4.79 -18.22
C GLN A 232 19.15 -5.92 -17.41
N ASN A 233 19.25 -5.78 -16.08
CA ASN A 233 19.87 -6.73 -15.16
C ASN A 233 19.00 -7.09 -13.94
N SER A 234 17.69 -6.87 -13.97
CA SER A 234 16.83 -7.28 -12.84
C SER A 234 16.26 -8.69 -13.10
N PRO A 235 16.62 -9.69 -12.28
CA PRO A 235 16.13 -11.06 -12.43
C PRO A 235 14.68 -11.26 -11.96
N THR A 236 14.01 -10.20 -11.49
CA THR A 236 12.63 -10.29 -10.98
C THR A 236 11.62 -10.02 -12.07
N PRO A 237 10.63 -10.92 -12.27
CA PRO A 237 9.50 -10.65 -13.16
C PRO A 237 8.81 -9.35 -12.75
N SER A 238 8.30 -8.60 -13.73
CA SER A 238 7.52 -7.39 -13.51
C SER A 238 6.31 -7.69 -12.61
N THR A 239 6.49 -7.56 -11.29
CA THR A 239 5.40 -7.70 -10.33
C THR A 239 4.49 -6.48 -10.41
N LYS A 240 3.20 -6.70 -10.58
CA LYS A 240 2.21 -5.62 -10.58
C LYS A 240 2.18 -4.96 -9.20
N ARG A 241 2.18 -3.64 -9.15
CA ARG A 241 2.11 -2.84 -7.93
C ARG A 241 0.79 -3.03 -7.21
N ALA A 242 0.81 -3.07 -5.88
CA ALA A 242 -0.34 -3.33 -5.04
C ALA A 242 -0.44 -2.29 -3.91
N TRP A 243 -1.61 -2.17 -3.28
CA TRP A 243 -1.74 -1.36 -2.06
C TRP A 243 -2.68 -1.96 -1.03
N ILE A 244 -2.47 -1.54 0.23
CA ILE A 244 -3.43 -1.67 1.32
C ILE A 244 -3.85 -0.24 1.71
N TRP A 245 -5.16 0.03 1.74
CA TRP A 245 -5.71 1.36 1.96
C TRP A 245 -6.65 1.39 3.17
N VAL A 246 -6.36 2.26 4.12
CA VAL A 246 -7.26 2.64 5.22
C VAL A 246 -7.94 3.95 4.86
N SER A 247 -9.26 4.00 4.92
CA SER A 247 -10.05 5.24 4.81
C SER A 247 -11.34 5.14 5.62
N HIS A 248 -11.79 6.27 6.15
CA HIS A 248 -13.12 6.39 6.76
C HIS A 248 -14.23 6.62 5.73
N ASN A 249 -13.90 6.78 4.46
CA ASN A 249 -14.89 6.95 3.38
C ASN A 249 -15.18 5.61 2.68
N PRO A 250 -16.34 4.95 2.96
CA PRO A 250 -16.67 3.65 2.36
C PRO A 250 -16.78 3.70 0.84
N GLN A 251 -17.27 4.82 0.28
CA GLN A 251 -17.41 5.00 -1.18
C GLN A 251 -16.03 5.06 -1.85
N GLN A 252 -15.04 5.66 -1.18
CA GLN A 252 -13.66 5.66 -1.64
C GLN A 252 -13.08 4.26 -1.66
N LEU A 253 -13.23 3.50 -0.57
CA LEU A 253 -12.74 2.12 -0.51
C LEU A 253 -13.41 1.24 -1.58
N GLN A 254 -14.72 1.42 -1.81
CA GLN A 254 -15.46 0.65 -2.82
C GLN A 254 -14.93 0.89 -4.25
N ARG A 255 -14.53 2.12 -4.62
CA ARG A 255 -14.00 2.41 -5.96
C ARG A 255 -12.52 2.13 -6.12
N MET A 256 -11.75 2.26 -5.02
CA MET A 256 -10.29 2.14 -5.06
C MET A 256 -9.76 0.75 -4.68
N CYS A 257 -10.59 -0.12 -4.11
CA CYS A 257 -10.16 -1.43 -3.64
C CYS A 257 -11.05 -2.54 -4.20
N SER A 258 -10.45 -3.70 -4.47
CA SER A 258 -11.13 -4.87 -5.02
C SER A 258 -11.56 -5.87 -3.96
N ARG A 259 -10.92 -5.85 -2.79
CA ARG A 259 -11.20 -6.72 -1.64
C ARG A 259 -11.10 -5.94 -0.34
N THR A 260 -11.82 -6.36 0.68
CA THR A 260 -11.76 -5.76 2.01
C THR A 260 -11.29 -6.82 3.02
N PHE A 261 -10.29 -6.45 3.80
CA PHE A 261 -9.90 -7.15 5.03
C PHE A 261 -10.45 -6.37 6.23
N ARG A 262 -11.20 -7.05 7.09
CA ARG A 262 -11.76 -6.44 8.30
C ARG A 262 -10.90 -6.78 9.50
N LEU A 263 -10.37 -5.75 10.16
CA LEU A 263 -9.68 -5.86 11.41
C LEU A 263 -10.69 -5.69 12.54
N ASP A 264 -11.15 -6.80 13.11
CA ASP A 264 -12.02 -6.79 14.27
C ASP A 264 -11.15 -6.59 15.51
N SER A 265 -11.49 -5.59 16.31
CA SER A 265 -10.93 -5.48 17.65
C SER A 265 -11.55 -6.61 18.48
N GLU A 266 -10.78 -7.62 18.82
CA GLU A 266 -11.15 -8.48 19.93
C GLU A 266 -11.10 -7.65 21.23
N ASN A 267 -12.17 -6.91 21.49
CA ASN A 267 -12.46 -6.48 22.83
C ASN A 267 -12.75 -7.76 23.62
N GLY A 268 -11.71 -8.27 24.32
CA GLY A 268 -11.89 -9.35 25.22
C GLY A 268 -13.00 -9.06 26.23
N ASN A 269 -14.01 -9.91 26.26
CA ASN A 269 -14.69 -10.24 27.51
C ASN A 269 -13.79 -11.18 28.31
#